data_969d35613778740bf3dfe3ad44a6cd53
#
_entry.id   969d35613778740bf3dfe3ad44a6cd53
#
_cell.length_a   1.000
_cell.length_b   1.000
_cell.length_c   1.000
_cell.angle_alpha   90.00
_cell.angle_beta   90.00
_cell.angle_gamma   90.00
#
_symmetry.space_group_name_H-M   'P 1'
#
loop_
_entity.id
_entity.type
_entity.pdbx_description
1 polymer ?
#
loop_
_entity_poly.entity_id
_entity_poly.type
_entity_poly.pdbx_seq_one_letter_code
_entity_poly.pdbx_strand_id
1 'polypeptide(L)'
;MSADNQNFFHLCRFGKDGALQDVVWVDARSRVAYEEFGDVVCFDSTYLTNKFYLPFVLFIGVNHHGQSILFGCALISRETAETYEWVLRTWLHCMGGKAPISILTDQDPAIRKAVNLIMPESCHRWCIWHILQKFGRYVGKHEDYEAVKDEFENIIYGSLDADEFVDRWVDAVDYYKLGDNSWLEGVQVYELRVESERTANSNTLRYIRHVATDFPAEEVFQKCYTDAKFKEVQRECKRMLYARRLDDYEVGENKVEFIIEDRVRIKPKYAKKESMTKIRRCYKVCYDSDTCEASCECKHFEFHGIICRHMIFVYDHCGVSIVLEKYILRRWRKDIQGNTHE
;
A
#
# COMPACT_ATOMS: atom_id res chain seq x y z
N MET A 1 -22.40 25.36 7.08
CA MET A 1 -21.61 24.51 6.17
C MET A 1 -22.44 23.90 5.05
N SER A 2 -23.55 23.23 5.31
CA SER A 2 -24.41 22.66 4.23
C SER A 2 -25.15 23.71 3.39
N ALA A 3 -25.44 24.92 3.90
CA ALA A 3 -26.10 25.99 3.17
C ALA A 3 -25.20 26.67 2.12
N ASP A 4 -23.86 26.59 2.30
CA ASP A 4 -22.88 27.27 1.47
C ASP A 4 -22.19 26.33 0.45
N ASN A 5 -22.38 25.00 0.58
CA ASN A 5 -21.78 24.00 -0.30
C ASN A 5 -22.77 22.85 -0.56
N GLN A 6 -23.47 22.90 -1.68
CA GLN A 6 -24.49 21.90 -2.10
C GLN A 6 -23.86 20.50 -2.30
N ASN A 7 -22.55 20.40 -2.42
CA ASN A 7 -21.83 19.15 -2.62
C ASN A 7 -21.31 18.53 -1.32
N PHE A 8 -21.48 19.19 -0.16
CA PHE A 8 -21.16 18.65 1.14
C PHE A 8 -22.26 17.67 1.58
N PHE A 9 -21.88 16.40 1.73
CA PHE A 9 -22.79 15.36 2.22
C PHE A 9 -22.66 15.20 3.72
N HIS A 10 -23.77 15.04 4.41
CA HIS A 10 -23.81 14.57 5.79
C HIS A 10 -25.11 13.81 6.06
N LEU A 11 -25.02 12.81 6.91
CA LEU A 11 -26.17 12.07 7.42
C LEU A 11 -26.00 11.82 8.92
N CYS A 12 -27.09 12.05 9.66
CA CYS A 12 -27.11 11.87 11.12
C CYS A 12 -28.07 10.72 11.47
N ARG A 13 -27.70 9.94 12.49
CA ARG A 13 -28.59 8.97 13.13
C ARG A 13 -28.90 9.46 14.55
N PHE A 14 -30.17 9.42 14.91
CA PHE A 14 -30.66 9.86 16.21
C PHE A 14 -31.18 8.68 17.02
N GLY A 15 -31.01 8.73 18.33
CA GLY A 15 -31.58 7.79 19.25
C GLY A 15 -33.09 7.98 19.44
N LYS A 16 -33.71 7.02 20.14
CA LYS A 16 -35.14 7.09 20.49
C LYS A 16 -35.50 8.30 21.35
N ASP A 17 -34.52 8.83 22.05
CA ASP A 17 -34.59 10.03 22.88
C ASP A 17 -34.33 11.34 22.12
N GLY A 18 -34.12 11.25 20.81
CA GLY A 18 -33.80 12.39 19.94
C GLY A 18 -32.34 12.87 20.05
N ALA A 19 -31.49 12.23 20.83
CA ALA A 19 -30.08 12.57 20.92
C ALA A 19 -29.32 12.11 19.66
N LEU A 20 -28.36 12.91 19.20
CA LEU A 20 -27.47 12.54 18.10
C LEU A 20 -26.61 11.34 18.52
N GLN A 21 -26.70 10.25 17.79
CA GLN A 21 -25.91 9.06 18.02
C GLN A 21 -24.69 9.02 17.11
N ASP A 22 -24.90 9.09 15.80
CA ASP A 22 -23.84 8.94 14.83
C ASP A 22 -24.01 9.96 13.72
N VAL A 23 -22.90 10.39 13.15
CA VAL A 23 -22.86 11.27 11.99
C VAL A 23 -21.76 10.86 11.04
N VAL A 24 -22.10 10.82 9.75
CA VAL A 24 -21.15 10.64 8.63
C VAL A 24 -21.14 11.92 7.81
N TRP A 25 -19.98 12.38 7.40
CA TRP A 25 -19.88 13.50 6.48
C TRP A 25 -18.74 13.29 5.48
N VAL A 26 -18.94 13.87 4.29
CA VAL A 26 -18.01 13.79 3.17
C VAL A 26 -17.97 15.13 2.47
N ASP A 27 -16.79 15.67 2.28
CA ASP A 27 -16.58 16.88 1.48
C ASP A 27 -16.68 16.58 -0.02
N ALA A 28 -17.05 17.57 -0.81
CA ALA A 28 -17.13 17.44 -2.28
C ALA A 28 -15.80 17.00 -2.90
N ARG A 29 -14.68 17.54 -2.41
CA ARG A 29 -13.33 17.16 -2.88
C ARG A 29 -13.01 15.70 -2.59
N SER A 30 -13.47 15.19 -1.45
CA SER A 30 -13.31 13.79 -1.08
C SER A 30 -14.03 12.85 -2.05
N ARG A 31 -15.22 13.24 -2.53
CA ARG A 31 -15.96 12.46 -3.52
C ARG A 31 -15.24 12.41 -4.87
N VAL A 32 -14.79 13.56 -5.37
CA VAL A 32 -13.99 13.63 -6.61
C VAL A 32 -12.70 12.85 -6.49
N ALA A 33 -12.00 12.98 -5.35
CA ALA A 33 -10.76 12.24 -5.11
C ALA A 33 -11.01 10.72 -5.05
N TYR A 34 -12.15 10.28 -4.52
CA TYR A 34 -12.52 8.88 -4.48
C TYR A 34 -12.78 8.29 -5.88
N GLU A 35 -13.35 9.05 -6.81
CA GLU A 35 -13.54 8.60 -8.19
C GLU A 35 -12.22 8.19 -8.86
N GLU A 36 -11.12 8.90 -8.56
CA GLU A 36 -9.80 8.66 -9.15
C GLU A 36 -8.92 7.71 -8.33
N PHE A 37 -9.01 7.75 -7.00
CA PHE A 37 -8.07 7.09 -6.09
C PHE A 37 -8.75 6.12 -5.10
N GLY A 38 -10.05 5.84 -5.28
CA GLY A 38 -10.83 5.01 -4.37
C GLY A 38 -10.65 3.50 -4.53
N ASP A 39 -9.63 3.05 -5.22
CA ASP A 39 -9.30 1.63 -5.41
C ASP A 39 -8.87 0.95 -4.09
N VAL A 40 -8.18 1.68 -3.22
CA VAL A 40 -7.78 1.21 -1.89
C VAL A 40 -8.20 2.22 -0.83
N VAL A 41 -8.91 1.75 0.19
CA VAL A 41 -9.37 2.57 1.32
C VAL A 41 -8.87 1.98 2.63
N CYS A 42 -8.26 2.81 3.46
CA CYS A 42 -8.01 2.50 4.85
C CYS A 42 -9.17 3.03 5.69
N PHE A 43 -9.80 2.14 6.44
CA PHE A 43 -10.87 2.45 7.38
C PHE A 43 -10.34 2.30 8.79
N ASP A 44 -10.28 3.41 9.51
CA ASP A 44 -9.68 3.48 10.85
C ASP A 44 -10.63 4.15 11.84
N SER A 45 -10.70 3.60 13.05
CA SER A 45 -11.44 4.17 14.18
C SER A 45 -10.46 4.63 15.25
N THR A 46 -10.34 5.95 15.42
CA THR A 46 -9.44 6.56 16.41
C THR A 46 -10.17 6.88 17.69
N TYR A 47 -9.65 6.40 18.80
CA TYR A 47 -10.33 6.51 20.09
C TYR A 47 -10.07 7.84 20.79
N LEU A 48 -11.14 8.46 21.33
CA LEU A 48 -11.13 9.54 22.35
C LEU A 48 -10.38 10.84 22.02
N THR A 49 -10.26 11.22 20.75
CA THR A 49 -9.56 12.46 20.36
C THR A 49 -10.40 13.74 20.45
N ASN A 50 -11.70 13.61 20.74
CA ASN A 50 -12.63 14.74 20.80
C ASN A 50 -13.23 14.91 22.22
N LYS A 51 -13.75 16.12 22.50
CA LYS A 51 -14.29 16.48 23.82
C LYS A 51 -15.53 15.68 24.27
N PHE A 52 -16.14 14.94 23.34
CA PHE A 52 -17.33 14.11 23.62
C PHE A 52 -16.97 12.65 23.83
N TYR A 53 -15.69 12.29 23.71
CA TYR A 53 -15.20 10.90 23.83
C TYR A 53 -15.88 9.93 22.87
N LEU A 54 -16.33 10.40 21.72
CA LEU A 54 -16.90 9.57 20.66
C LEU A 54 -15.78 9.01 19.77
N PRO A 55 -15.83 7.74 19.39
CA PRO A 55 -14.92 7.20 18.39
C PRO A 55 -15.04 7.98 17.08
N PHE A 56 -13.88 8.32 16.51
CA PHE A 56 -13.77 9.07 15.27
C PHE A 56 -13.29 8.13 14.16
N VAL A 57 -14.12 7.96 13.15
CA VAL A 57 -13.86 7.07 12.02
C VAL A 57 -13.36 7.87 10.84
N LEU A 58 -12.33 7.37 10.19
CA LEU A 58 -11.70 7.95 9.01
C LEU A 58 -11.74 6.97 7.84
N PHE A 59 -12.08 7.51 6.65
CA PHE A 59 -11.89 6.84 5.38
C PHE A 59 -10.73 7.52 4.66
N ILE A 60 -9.62 6.83 4.50
CA ILE A 60 -8.38 7.39 3.98
C ILE A 60 -7.96 6.61 2.74
N GLY A 61 -7.58 7.32 1.69
CA GLY A 61 -6.94 6.76 0.51
C GLY A 61 -5.60 7.39 0.24
N VAL A 62 -5.05 7.10 -0.93
CA VAL A 62 -3.73 7.56 -1.36
C VAL A 62 -3.83 8.17 -2.74
N ASN A 63 -3.35 9.40 -2.90
CA ASN A 63 -3.34 10.07 -4.18
C ASN A 63 -2.14 9.67 -5.06
N HIS A 64 -2.07 10.26 -6.27
CA HIS A 64 -0.98 10.03 -7.23
C HIS A 64 0.41 10.52 -6.80
N HIS A 65 0.49 11.28 -5.70
CA HIS A 65 1.77 11.67 -5.09
C HIS A 65 2.22 10.70 -4.00
N GLY A 66 1.39 9.68 -3.68
CA GLY A 66 1.61 8.82 -2.55
C GLY A 66 1.22 9.46 -1.21
N GLN A 67 0.33 10.43 -1.18
CA GLN A 67 -0.10 11.11 0.04
C GLN A 67 -1.46 10.63 0.48
N SER A 68 -1.63 10.54 1.80
CA SER A 68 -2.92 10.26 2.40
C SER A 68 -3.93 11.36 2.08
N ILE A 69 -5.09 10.95 1.59
CA ILE A 69 -6.22 11.84 1.31
C ILE A 69 -7.47 11.34 2.04
N LEU A 70 -8.28 12.27 2.49
CA LEU A 70 -9.48 11.96 3.24
C LEU A 70 -10.66 11.75 2.28
N PHE A 71 -11.31 10.59 2.37
CA PHE A 71 -12.53 10.27 1.63
C PHE A 71 -13.81 10.48 2.45
N GLY A 72 -13.72 10.66 3.73
CA GLY A 72 -14.86 10.92 4.60
C GLY A 72 -14.54 10.65 6.06
N CYS A 73 -15.46 11.09 6.91
CA CYS A 73 -15.35 10.92 8.36
C CYS A 73 -16.69 10.51 8.96
N ALA A 74 -16.63 9.88 10.14
CA ALA A 74 -17.78 9.70 11.00
C ALA A 74 -17.43 9.92 12.48
N LEU A 75 -18.42 10.36 13.26
CA LEU A 75 -18.41 10.22 14.71
C LEU A 75 -19.49 9.22 15.08
N ILE A 76 -19.13 8.25 15.88
CA ILE A 76 -20.02 7.14 16.24
C ILE A 76 -20.19 7.03 17.77
N SER A 77 -21.35 6.58 18.18
CA SER A 77 -21.67 6.42 19.60
C SER A 77 -21.07 5.15 20.21
N ARG A 78 -20.91 4.11 19.40
CA ARG A 78 -20.43 2.79 19.83
C ARG A 78 -19.68 2.07 18.71
N GLU A 79 -18.64 1.36 19.05
CA GLU A 79 -17.86 0.50 18.13
C GLU A 79 -18.50 -0.88 18.03
N THR A 80 -19.67 -0.96 17.38
CA THR A 80 -20.41 -2.21 17.15
C THR A 80 -20.53 -2.49 15.66
N ALA A 81 -20.68 -3.76 15.30
CA ALA A 81 -20.89 -4.17 13.91
C ALA A 81 -22.06 -3.43 13.25
N GLU A 82 -23.20 -3.27 13.97
CA GLU A 82 -24.37 -2.55 13.49
C GLU A 82 -24.07 -1.06 13.19
N THR A 83 -23.27 -0.41 14.04
CA THR A 83 -22.87 0.99 13.83
C THR A 83 -21.94 1.08 12.63
N TYR A 84 -20.95 0.20 12.53
CA TYR A 84 -20.05 0.16 11.37
C TYR A 84 -20.78 -0.18 10.07
N GLU A 85 -21.76 -1.08 10.08
CA GLU A 85 -22.62 -1.35 8.92
C GLU A 85 -23.35 -0.08 8.45
N TRP A 86 -23.91 0.68 9.37
CA TRP A 86 -24.59 1.94 9.05
C TRP A 86 -23.60 2.96 8.48
N VAL A 87 -22.43 3.13 9.08
CA VAL A 87 -21.38 4.03 8.60
C VAL A 87 -20.93 3.66 7.19
N LEU A 88 -20.57 2.40 6.97
CA LEU A 88 -20.09 1.90 5.67
C LEU A 88 -21.16 2.03 4.59
N ARG A 89 -22.40 1.68 4.89
CA ARG A 89 -23.53 1.81 3.96
C ARG A 89 -23.79 3.27 3.59
N THR A 90 -23.77 4.17 4.56
CA THR A 90 -23.99 5.61 4.36
C THR A 90 -22.87 6.20 3.53
N TRP A 91 -21.64 5.90 3.86
CA TRP A 91 -20.46 6.37 3.13
C TRP A 91 -20.45 5.83 1.69
N LEU A 92 -20.67 4.52 1.50
CA LEU A 92 -20.73 3.92 0.16
C LEU A 92 -21.84 4.54 -0.72
N HIS A 93 -23.01 4.78 -0.13
CA HIS A 93 -24.08 5.49 -0.84
C HIS A 93 -23.64 6.90 -1.31
N CYS A 94 -22.95 7.64 -0.45
CA CYS A 94 -22.37 8.94 -0.80
C CYS A 94 -21.36 8.86 -1.93
N MET A 95 -20.59 7.78 -2.00
CA MET A 95 -19.60 7.50 -3.05
C MET A 95 -20.19 6.88 -4.32
N GLY A 96 -21.50 7.00 -4.53
CA GLY A 96 -22.18 6.50 -5.73
C GLY A 96 -22.34 4.98 -5.75
N GLY A 97 -22.22 4.30 -4.62
CA GLY A 97 -22.40 2.85 -4.50
C GLY A 97 -21.22 2.02 -4.98
N LYS A 98 -20.13 2.63 -5.44
CA LYS A 98 -18.93 1.94 -5.90
C LYS A 98 -18.04 1.59 -4.71
N ALA A 99 -17.92 0.31 -4.38
CA ALA A 99 -17.02 -0.17 -3.34
C ALA A 99 -15.55 -0.09 -3.80
N PRO A 100 -14.57 0.10 -2.88
CA PRO A 100 -13.16 0.01 -3.20
C PRO A 100 -12.77 -1.42 -3.60
N ILE A 101 -11.72 -1.56 -4.39
CA ILE A 101 -11.16 -2.90 -4.71
C ILE A 101 -10.63 -3.55 -3.44
N SER A 102 -9.94 -2.76 -2.60
CA SER A 102 -9.41 -3.25 -1.32
C SER A 102 -9.75 -2.31 -0.19
N ILE A 103 -10.04 -2.88 0.98
CA ILE A 103 -10.26 -2.14 2.23
C ILE A 103 -9.34 -2.67 3.32
N LEU A 104 -8.63 -1.74 3.95
CA LEU A 104 -7.68 -2.02 5.03
C LEU A 104 -8.28 -1.55 6.35
N THR A 105 -8.29 -2.42 7.36
CA THR A 105 -8.79 -2.06 8.69
C THR A 105 -7.82 -2.52 9.78
N ASP A 106 -8.09 -2.13 11.01
CA ASP A 106 -7.48 -2.81 12.13
C ASP A 106 -8.08 -4.22 12.33
N GLN A 107 -7.64 -4.93 13.38
CA GLN A 107 -8.05 -6.31 13.67
C GLN A 107 -9.38 -6.38 14.46
N ASP A 108 -10.26 -5.39 14.35
CA ASP A 108 -11.53 -5.38 15.07
C ASP A 108 -12.55 -6.33 14.42
N PRO A 109 -13.14 -7.30 15.19
CA PRO A 109 -14.11 -8.23 14.66
C PRO A 109 -15.43 -7.59 14.20
N ALA A 110 -15.84 -6.47 14.80
CA ALA A 110 -17.06 -5.76 14.45
C ALA A 110 -16.90 -5.06 13.10
N ILE A 111 -15.74 -4.44 12.87
CA ILE A 111 -15.40 -3.85 11.57
C ILE A 111 -15.36 -4.94 10.49
N ARG A 112 -14.67 -6.04 10.75
CA ARG A 112 -14.59 -7.18 9.81
C ARG A 112 -15.97 -7.69 9.42
N LYS A 113 -16.87 -7.87 10.39
CA LYS A 113 -18.24 -8.31 10.13
C LYS A 113 -19.00 -7.32 9.25
N ALA A 114 -18.89 -6.02 9.55
CA ALA A 114 -19.55 -4.96 8.80
C ALA A 114 -19.02 -4.88 7.35
N VAL A 115 -17.71 -4.94 7.15
CA VAL A 115 -17.08 -4.92 5.81
C VAL A 115 -17.55 -6.10 4.97
N ASN A 116 -17.50 -7.32 5.51
CA ASN A 116 -17.95 -8.52 4.79
C ASN A 116 -19.42 -8.45 4.37
N LEU A 117 -20.26 -7.77 5.17
CA LEU A 117 -21.69 -7.64 4.86
C LEU A 117 -21.97 -6.54 3.81
N ILE A 118 -21.27 -5.42 3.90
CA ILE A 118 -21.55 -4.22 3.07
C ILE A 118 -20.72 -4.19 1.78
N MET A 119 -19.51 -4.73 1.80
CA MET A 119 -18.55 -4.73 0.69
C MET A 119 -18.00 -6.14 0.44
N PRO A 120 -18.84 -7.15 0.14
CA PRO A 120 -18.41 -8.55 0.03
C PRO A 120 -17.41 -8.79 -1.10
N GLU A 121 -17.43 -7.94 -2.15
CA GLU A 121 -16.50 -8.03 -3.28
C GLU A 121 -15.16 -7.33 -3.04
N SER A 122 -15.04 -6.53 -1.98
CA SER A 122 -13.80 -5.85 -1.65
C SER A 122 -12.83 -6.82 -0.97
N CYS A 123 -11.57 -6.79 -1.39
CA CYS A 123 -10.51 -7.54 -0.73
C CYS A 123 -10.21 -6.92 0.63
N HIS A 124 -10.72 -7.52 1.71
CA HIS A 124 -10.47 -7.03 3.07
C HIS A 124 -9.11 -7.54 3.57
N ARG A 125 -8.28 -6.62 4.08
CA ARG A 125 -6.97 -6.90 4.67
C ARG A 125 -6.80 -6.11 5.98
N TRP A 126 -5.95 -6.62 6.86
CA TRP A 126 -5.55 -5.90 8.06
C TRP A 126 -4.43 -4.90 7.76
N CYS A 127 -4.52 -3.73 8.37
CA CYS A 127 -3.52 -2.69 8.23
C CYS A 127 -2.23 -3.10 8.96
N ILE A 128 -1.14 -3.22 8.23
CA ILE A 128 0.19 -3.58 8.76
C ILE A 128 0.63 -2.61 9.87
N TRP A 129 0.36 -1.32 9.69
CA TRP A 129 0.71 -0.33 10.70
C TRP A 129 0.06 -0.63 12.06
N HIS A 130 -1.23 -1.00 12.06
CA HIS A 130 -1.93 -1.39 13.29
C HIS A 130 -1.40 -2.71 13.87
N ILE A 131 -1.01 -3.66 13.02
CA ILE A 131 -0.37 -4.90 13.48
C ILE A 131 0.95 -4.56 14.19
N LEU A 132 1.82 -3.78 13.56
CA LEU A 132 3.10 -3.40 14.14
C LEU A 132 2.96 -2.53 15.40
N GLN A 133 1.96 -1.67 15.48
CA GLN A 133 1.66 -0.93 16.71
C GLN A 133 1.25 -1.85 17.87
N LYS A 134 0.47 -2.89 17.57
CA LYS A 134 0.05 -3.88 18.57
C LYS A 134 1.18 -4.86 18.96
N PHE A 135 2.22 -5.00 18.13
CA PHE A 135 3.32 -5.95 18.33
C PHE A 135 3.98 -5.79 19.72
N GLY A 136 4.28 -4.55 20.12
CA GLY A 136 4.83 -4.26 21.44
C GLY A 136 3.95 -4.70 22.62
N ARG A 137 2.63 -4.71 22.44
CA ARG A 137 1.69 -5.16 23.48
C ARG A 137 1.71 -6.67 23.66
N TYR A 138 1.84 -7.43 22.57
CA TYR A 138 1.71 -8.89 22.58
C TYR A 138 3.05 -9.62 22.68
N VAL A 139 4.14 -8.99 22.23
CA VAL A 139 5.48 -9.59 22.18
C VAL A 139 6.49 -8.82 23.05
N GLY A 140 6.13 -7.62 23.55
CA GLY A 140 7.04 -6.70 24.25
C GLY A 140 7.63 -7.20 25.58
N LYS A 141 7.15 -8.35 26.10
CA LYS A 141 7.72 -9.01 27.28
C LYS A 141 8.86 -9.96 26.95
N HIS A 142 9.16 -10.19 25.67
CA HIS A 142 10.24 -11.06 25.25
C HIS A 142 11.59 -10.43 25.60
N GLU A 143 12.55 -11.23 26.09
CA GLU A 143 13.88 -10.76 26.51
C GLU A 143 14.60 -10.04 25.36
N ASP A 144 14.51 -10.57 24.14
CA ASP A 144 15.11 -10.02 22.93
C ASP A 144 14.10 -9.26 22.06
N TYR A 145 13.19 -8.48 22.66
CA TYR A 145 12.08 -7.82 21.95
C TYR A 145 12.50 -7.06 20.68
N GLU A 146 13.60 -6.33 20.71
CA GLU A 146 14.05 -5.54 19.55
C GLU A 146 14.49 -6.46 18.40
N ALA A 147 15.18 -7.57 18.70
CA ALA A 147 15.58 -8.54 17.68
C ALA A 147 14.38 -9.27 17.10
N VAL A 148 13.42 -9.65 17.93
CA VAL A 148 12.15 -10.26 17.52
C VAL A 148 11.40 -9.29 16.58
N LYS A 149 11.25 -8.05 16.98
CA LYS A 149 10.56 -7.04 16.19
C LYS A 149 11.21 -6.80 14.83
N ASP A 150 12.54 -6.64 14.82
CA ASP A 150 13.29 -6.42 13.58
C ASP A 150 13.19 -7.64 12.65
N GLU A 151 13.19 -8.88 13.17
CA GLU A 151 13.01 -10.09 12.36
C GLU A 151 11.60 -10.17 11.77
N PHE A 152 10.54 -9.94 12.57
CA PHE A 152 9.17 -9.95 12.05
C PHE A 152 8.92 -8.82 11.05
N GLU A 153 9.46 -7.62 11.26
CA GLU A 153 9.41 -6.54 10.25
C GLU A 153 10.13 -6.96 8.96
N ASN A 154 11.28 -7.65 9.07
CA ASN A 154 12.02 -8.16 7.91
C ASN A 154 11.26 -9.28 7.18
N ILE A 155 10.54 -10.15 7.89
CA ILE A 155 9.66 -11.16 7.27
C ILE A 155 8.52 -10.47 6.52
N ILE A 156 7.83 -9.53 7.15
CA ILE A 156 6.69 -8.81 6.57
C ILE A 156 7.08 -8.06 5.29
N TYR A 157 8.20 -7.33 5.30
CA TYR A 157 8.62 -6.49 4.17
C TYR A 157 9.58 -7.18 3.20
N GLY A 158 10.17 -8.30 3.58
CA GLY A 158 11.24 -8.94 2.83
C GLY A 158 10.88 -10.28 2.18
N SER A 159 9.71 -10.86 2.49
CA SER A 159 9.27 -12.10 1.84
C SER A 159 8.80 -11.82 0.42
N LEU A 160 9.11 -12.73 -0.51
CA LEU A 160 8.80 -12.59 -1.93
C LEU A 160 7.38 -13.03 -2.26
N ASP A 161 6.90 -14.05 -1.58
CA ASP A 161 5.58 -14.64 -1.75
C ASP A 161 4.99 -15.13 -0.42
N ALA A 162 3.78 -15.68 -0.49
CA ALA A 162 3.05 -16.17 0.67
C ALA A 162 3.74 -17.36 1.33
N ASP A 163 4.28 -18.27 0.55
CA ASP A 163 4.89 -19.50 1.06
C ASP A 163 6.18 -19.15 1.81
N GLU A 164 7.07 -18.32 1.22
CA GLU A 164 8.25 -17.80 1.92
C GLU A 164 7.88 -17.03 3.21
N PHE A 165 6.79 -16.24 3.16
CA PHE A 165 6.33 -15.52 4.35
C PHE A 165 5.91 -16.50 5.46
N VAL A 166 5.12 -17.52 5.12
CA VAL A 166 4.63 -18.51 6.09
C VAL A 166 5.81 -19.29 6.70
N ASP A 167 6.72 -19.79 5.86
CA ASP A 167 7.88 -20.56 6.32
C ASP A 167 8.75 -19.73 7.27
N ARG A 168 9.11 -18.52 6.86
CA ARG A 168 9.93 -17.62 7.70
C ARG A 168 9.22 -17.18 8.97
N TRP A 169 7.90 -17.02 8.91
CA TRP A 169 7.07 -16.67 10.08
C TRP A 169 7.06 -17.80 11.09
N VAL A 170 6.84 -19.06 10.64
CA VAL A 170 6.87 -20.25 11.50
C VAL A 170 8.25 -20.41 12.13
N ASP A 171 9.31 -20.33 11.31
CA ASP A 171 10.69 -20.45 11.78
C ASP A 171 11.01 -19.40 12.86
N ALA A 172 10.55 -18.14 12.68
CA ALA A 172 10.77 -17.08 13.66
C ALA A 172 9.97 -17.32 14.95
N VAL A 173 8.71 -17.76 14.85
CA VAL A 173 7.87 -18.11 16.01
C VAL A 173 8.53 -19.22 16.82
N ASP A 174 9.05 -20.25 16.17
CA ASP A 174 9.72 -21.38 16.82
C ASP A 174 11.07 -20.96 17.42
N TYR A 175 11.88 -20.23 16.66
CA TYR A 175 13.20 -19.76 17.12
C TYR A 175 13.11 -18.90 18.39
N TYR A 176 12.16 -17.97 18.43
CA TYR A 176 11.92 -17.10 19.58
C TYR A 176 10.96 -17.69 20.62
N LYS A 177 10.54 -18.95 20.47
CA LYS A 177 9.64 -19.66 21.39
C LYS A 177 8.33 -18.92 21.66
N LEU A 178 7.74 -18.39 20.62
CA LEU A 178 6.49 -17.61 20.66
C LEU A 178 5.26 -18.43 20.28
N GLY A 179 5.33 -19.75 20.20
CA GLY A 179 4.26 -20.65 19.78
C GLY A 179 2.98 -20.56 20.61
N ASP A 180 3.07 -20.16 21.88
CA ASP A 180 1.90 -19.96 22.76
C ASP A 180 1.19 -18.59 22.52
N ASN A 181 1.68 -17.77 21.61
CA ASN A 181 1.14 -16.45 21.35
C ASN A 181 0.02 -16.48 20.30
N SER A 182 -1.22 -16.66 20.74
CA SER A 182 -2.41 -16.74 19.89
C SER A 182 -2.65 -15.51 18.99
N TRP A 183 -2.09 -14.37 19.33
CA TRP A 183 -2.17 -13.18 18.48
C TRP A 183 -1.27 -13.30 17.24
N LEU A 184 -0.05 -13.85 17.39
CA LEU A 184 0.85 -14.12 16.26
C LEU A 184 0.26 -15.17 15.31
N GLU A 185 -0.37 -16.20 15.85
CA GLU A 185 -1.10 -17.19 15.05
C GLU A 185 -2.21 -16.55 14.21
N GLY A 186 -2.96 -15.62 14.79
CA GLY A 186 -3.99 -14.86 14.07
C GLY A 186 -3.43 -13.92 12.99
N VAL A 187 -2.22 -13.38 13.15
CA VAL A 187 -1.57 -12.50 12.16
C VAL A 187 -1.03 -13.29 10.97
N GLN A 188 -0.51 -14.49 11.18
CA GLN A 188 0.03 -15.35 10.14
C GLN A 188 -0.98 -15.62 9.01
N VAL A 189 -2.28 -15.67 9.32
CA VAL A 189 -3.36 -15.98 8.36
C VAL A 189 -3.62 -14.85 7.34
N TYR A 190 -3.02 -13.67 7.53
CA TYR A 190 -3.30 -12.51 6.68
C TYR A 190 -2.02 -11.91 6.09
N GLU A 191 -1.78 -12.21 4.80
CA GLU A 191 -0.78 -11.50 4.00
C GLU A 191 -1.07 -10.00 3.94
N LEU A 192 -0.13 -9.19 4.42
CA LEU A 192 -0.29 -7.76 4.41
C LEU A 192 0.98 -7.03 3.94
N ARG A 193 0.82 -6.23 2.90
CA ARG A 193 1.76 -5.18 2.55
C ARG A 193 1.03 -3.86 2.38
N VAL A 194 1.37 -2.89 3.22
CA VAL A 194 1.02 -1.48 3.01
C VAL A 194 2.23 -0.64 3.38
N GLU A 195 2.70 0.15 2.44
CA GLU A 195 3.81 1.06 2.62
C GLU A 195 3.32 2.41 3.16
N SER A 196 4.06 2.97 4.13
CA SER A 196 3.72 4.23 4.79
C SER A 196 4.07 5.43 3.92
N GLU A 197 3.16 6.39 3.86
CA GLU A 197 3.29 7.63 3.12
C GLU A 197 3.68 8.81 4.02
N ARG A 198 4.55 9.67 3.53
CA ARG A 198 4.52 11.11 3.81
C ARG A 198 5.47 11.94 2.94
N THR A 199 4.94 13.06 2.43
CA THR A 199 5.60 14.31 1.98
C THR A 199 6.02 14.40 0.51
N ALA A 200 5.16 14.87 -0.41
CA ALA A 200 5.56 15.14 -1.80
C ALA A 200 4.81 16.25 -2.59
N ASN A 201 3.90 17.02 -2.01
CA ASN A 201 3.02 17.87 -2.83
C ASN A 201 3.64 19.17 -3.38
N SER A 202 4.66 19.74 -2.78
CA SER A 202 5.18 21.04 -3.24
C SER A 202 6.24 20.94 -4.35
N ASN A 203 6.82 19.77 -4.58
CA ASN A 203 7.95 19.60 -5.49
C ASN A 203 7.55 19.31 -6.96
N THR A 204 6.39 18.67 -7.17
CA THR A 204 5.99 18.19 -8.50
C THR A 204 5.71 19.33 -9.50
N LEU A 205 5.22 20.48 -9.03
CA LEU A 205 4.87 21.62 -9.88
C LEU A 205 6.04 22.59 -10.11
N ARG A 206 7.11 22.52 -9.32
CA ARG A 206 8.19 23.52 -9.32
C ARG A 206 9.56 23.00 -9.77
N TYR A 207 9.73 21.69 -9.89
CA TYR A 207 11.03 21.11 -10.16
C TYR A 207 10.95 19.94 -11.14
N ILE A 208 11.70 20.03 -12.24
CA ILE A 208 11.89 18.91 -13.17
C ILE A 208 13.16 18.17 -12.72
N ARG A 209 12.99 16.98 -12.15
CA ARG A 209 14.09 16.11 -11.78
C ARG A 209 14.77 15.55 -13.03
N HIS A 210 16.06 15.80 -13.20
CA HIS A 210 16.81 15.25 -14.31
C HIS A 210 16.89 13.72 -14.22
N VAL A 211 16.90 13.06 -15.40
CA VAL A 211 17.21 11.63 -15.52
C VAL A 211 18.61 11.35 -14.96
N ALA A 212 18.80 10.18 -14.40
CA ALA A 212 20.03 9.81 -13.71
C ALA A 212 20.79 8.69 -14.43
N THR A 213 20.16 8.06 -15.41
CA THR A 213 20.73 6.99 -16.25
C THR A 213 20.36 7.25 -17.70
N ASP A 214 21.07 6.60 -18.61
CA ASP A 214 20.75 6.64 -20.06
C ASP A 214 19.67 5.62 -20.46
N PHE A 215 19.00 4.99 -19.49
CA PHE A 215 17.96 4.03 -19.76
C PHE A 215 16.70 4.74 -20.32
N PRO A 216 16.26 4.43 -21.56
CA PRO A 216 15.21 5.19 -22.26
C PRO A 216 13.89 5.28 -21.49
N ALA A 217 13.54 4.23 -20.72
CA ALA A 217 12.31 4.21 -19.93
C ALA A 217 12.33 5.28 -18.80
N GLU A 218 13.49 5.70 -18.30
CA GLU A 218 13.56 6.73 -17.27
C GLU A 218 12.96 8.05 -17.77
N GLU A 219 13.18 8.43 -19.04
CA GLU A 219 12.58 9.61 -19.64
C GLU A 219 11.05 9.49 -19.76
N VAL A 220 10.55 8.30 -20.10
CA VAL A 220 9.10 8.06 -20.20
C VAL A 220 8.44 8.30 -18.85
N PHE A 221 8.96 7.71 -17.78
CA PHE A 221 8.43 7.91 -16.43
C PHE A 221 8.61 9.34 -15.92
N GLN A 222 9.70 10.04 -16.28
CA GLN A 222 9.89 11.45 -15.98
C GLN A 222 8.77 12.32 -16.57
N LYS A 223 8.35 12.01 -17.80
CA LYS A 223 7.28 12.74 -18.49
C LYS A 223 5.90 12.43 -17.91
N CYS A 224 5.68 11.19 -17.46
CA CYS A 224 4.36 10.69 -17.05
C CYS A 224 4.09 10.84 -15.56
N TYR A 225 5.06 10.50 -14.69
CA TYR A 225 4.85 10.37 -13.25
C TYR A 225 5.07 11.67 -12.48
N THR A 226 4.43 11.77 -11.31
CA THR A 226 4.73 12.84 -10.33
C THR A 226 6.18 12.75 -9.88
N ASP A 227 6.78 13.88 -9.40
CA ASP A 227 8.18 13.90 -8.94
C ASP A 227 8.44 12.84 -7.86
N ALA A 228 7.51 12.65 -6.95
CA ALA A 228 7.63 11.64 -5.90
C ALA A 228 7.76 10.23 -6.47
N LYS A 229 6.89 9.85 -7.40
CA LYS A 229 6.90 8.51 -8.01
C LYS A 229 8.04 8.34 -9.01
N PHE A 230 8.39 9.37 -9.75
CA PHE A 230 9.58 9.37 -10.60
C PHE A 230 10.87 9.16 -9.79
N LYS A 231 10.99 9.73 -8.58
CA LYS A 231 12.11 9.46 -7.67
C LYS A 231 12.24 7.98 -7.28
N GLU A 232 11.12 7.28 -7.13
CA GLU A 232 11.13 5.84 -6.89
C GLU A 232 11.63 5.06 -8.10
N VAL A 233 11.16 5.41 -9.31
CA VAL A 233 11.68 4.85 -10.58
C VAL A 233 13.18 5.06 -10.70
N GLN A 234 13.67 6.28 -10.48
CA GLN A 234 15.10 6.60 -10.50
C GLN A 234 15.92 5.75 -9.54
N ARG A 235 15.35 5.47 -8.38
CA ARG A 235 16.01 4.59 -7.40
C ARG A 235 16.18 3.18 -7.95
N GLU A 236 15.18 2.64 -8.61
CA GLU A 236 15.27 1.31 -9.23
C GLU A 236 16.23 1.32 -10.44
N CYS A 237 16.21 2.34 -11.29
CA CYS A 237 17.20 2.50 -12.38
C CYS A 237 18.65 2.53 -11.87
N LYS A 238 18.92 3.30 -10.80
CA LYS A 238 20.25 3.32 -10.17
C LYS A 238 20.65 1.99 -9.54
N ARG A 239 19.68 1.25 -9.00
CA ARG A 239 19.92 -0.06 -8.38
C ARG A 239 20.19 -1.12 -9.42
N MET A 240 19.61 -1.02 -10.61
CA MET A 240 19.84 -1.93 -11.73
C MET A 240 21.34 -2.08 -12.06
N LEU A 241 22.13 -1.01 -11.90
CA LEU A 241 23.58 -1.04 -12.12
C LEU A 241 24.34 -2.05 -11.23
N TYR A 242 23.73 -2.53 -10.16
CA TYR A 242 24.33 -3.51 -9.25
C TYR A 242 23.75 -4.92 -9.42
N ALA A 243 22.77 -5.08 -10.31
CA ALA A 243 22.22 -6.38 -10.68
C ALA A 243 23.16 -7.09 -11.67
N ARG A 244 23.14 -8.41 -11.66
CA ARG A 244 23.95 -9.24 -12.57
C ARG A 244 23.15 -10.44 -13.07
N ARG A 245 23.15 -10.68 -14.36
CA ARG A 245 22.64 -11.93 -14.93
C ARG A 245 23.59 -13.07 -14.52
N LEU A 246 23.01 -14.14 -14.00
CA LEU A 246 23.73 -15.39 -13.74
C LEU A 246 23.47 -16.38 -14.87
N ASP A 247 22.22 -16.52 -15.29
CA ASP A 247 21.80 -17.50 -16.27
C ASP A 247 20.50 -17.07 -16.97
N ASP A 248 20.10 -17.79 -18.02
CA ASP A 248 18.82 -17.64 -18.68
C ASP A 248 18.42 -18.97 -19.33
N TYR A 249 17.10 -19.22 -19.38
CA TYR A 249 16.52 -20.45 -19.89
C TYR A 249 15.33 -20.15 -20.79
N GLU A 250 15.27 -20.78 -21.97
CA GLU A 250 14.07 -20.75 -22.80
C GLU A 250 12.98 -21.60 -22.13
N VAL A 251 11.84 -20.96 -21.81
CA VAL A 251 10.69 -21.62 -21.17
C VAL A 251 9.46 -21.72 -22.07
N GLY A 252 9.60 -21.33 -23.32
CA GLY A 252 8.57 -21.38 -24.38
C GLY A 252 9.07 -20.82 -25.68
N GLU A 253 8.22 -20.79 -26.72
CA GLU A 253 8.59 -20.40 -28.09
C GLU A 253 9.20 -18.99 -28.15
N ASN A 254 8.75 -18.05 -27.28
CA ASN A 254 9.22 -16.66 -27.24
C ASN A 254 9.43 -16.15 -25.80
N LYS A 255 9.59 -17.06 -24.84
CA LYS A 255 9.72 -16.73 -23.43
C LYS A 255 11.05 -17.20 -22.87
N VAL A 256 11.73 -16.26 -22.22
CA VAL A 256 13.01 -16.52 -21.57
C VAL A 256 12.88 -16.17 -20.08
N GLU A 257 13.31 -17.08 -19.22
CA GLU A 257 13.45 -16.84 -17.78
C GLU A 257 14.90 -16.46 -17.48
N PHE A 258 15.12 -15.23 -17.03
CA PHE A 258 16.42 -14.74 -16.60
C PHE A 258 16.60 -14.90 -15.09
N ILE A 259 17.78 -15.35 -14.68
CA ILE A 259 18.19 -15.42 -13.28
C ILE A 259 19.06 -14.20 -12.97
N ILE A 260 18.51 -13.26 -12.21
CA ILE A 260 19.18 -12.01 -11.88
C ILE A 260 19.62 -12.03 -10.41
N GLU A 261 20.92 -11.93 -10.18
CA GLU A 261 21.50 -11.76 -8.84
C GLU A 261 21.50 -10.29 -8.45
N ASP A 262 21.01 -9.98 -7.27
CA ASP A 262 21.09 -8.64 -6.66
C ASP A 262 21.58 -8.73 -5.19
N ARG A 263 22.08 -7.62 -4.69
CA ARG A 263 22.51 -7.51 -3.29
C ARG A 263 21.34 -7.07 -2.42
N VAL A 264 21.17 -7.79 -1.30
CA VAL A 264 20.18 -7.40 -0.30
C VAL A 264 20.60 -6.09 0.35
N ARG A 265 19.65 -5.16 0.45
CA ARG A 265 19.83 -3.85 1.09
C ARG A 265 19.02 -3.83 2.37
N ILE A 266 19.62 -3.36 3.44
CA ILE A 266 18.97 -3.22 4.75
C ILE A 266 18.99 -1.74 5.12
N LYS A 267 17.89 -1.24 5.64
CA LYS A 267 17.84 0.06 6.28
C LYS A 267 17.91 -0.14 7.79
N PRO A 268 19.07 0.08 8.42
CA PRO A 268 19.18 -0.03 9.87
C PRO A 268 18.22 0.95 10.56
N LYS A 269 17.67 0.56 11.71
CA LYS A 269 16.62 1.25 12.47
C LYS A 269 16.84 2.76 12.67
N TYR A 270 18.09 3.17 12.82
CA TYR A 270 18.44 4.59 13.04
C TYR A 270 19.15 5.24 11.85
N ALA A 271 19.31 4.54 10.74
CA ALA A 271 20.01 5.07 9.58
C ALA A 271 19.04 5.83 8.67
N LYS A 272 19.47 7.02 8.21
CA LYS A 272 18.73 7.78 7.20
C LYS A 272 18.80 7.15 5.81
N LYS A 273 19.75 6.23 5.57
CA LYS A 273 19.98 5.59 4.27
C LYS A 273 20.07 4.08 4.43
N GLU A 274 19.62 3.36 3.39
CA GLU A 274 19.86 1.93 3.26
C GLU A 274 21.36 1.65 3.09
N SER A 275 21.83 0.55 3.64
CA SER A 275 23.18 0.02 3.43
C SER A 275 23.13 -1.25 2.61
N MET A 276 24.12 -1.44 1.74
CA MET A 276 24.28 -2.65 0.94
C MET A 276 24.91 -3.72 1.81
N THR A 277 24.29 -4.91 1.86
CA THR A 277 24.85 -6.06 2.56
C THR A 277 25.76 -6.90 1.66
N LYS A 278 26.46 -7.85 2.24
CA LYS A 278 27.22 -8.88 1.48
C LYS A 278 26.31 -10.01 0.98
N ILE A 279 25.08 -10.08 1.48
CA ILE A 279 24.10 -11.10 1.10
C ILE A 279 23.65 -10.83 -0.33
N ARG A 280 23.57 -11.88 -1.13
CA ARG A 280 23.08 -11.85 -2.50
C ARG A 280 21.85 -12.73 -2.59
N ARG A 281 20.91 -12.33 -3.41
CA ARG A 281 19.67 -13.06 -3.70
C ARG A 281 19.46 -13.11 -5.20
N CYS A 282 19.00 -14.25 -5.69
CA CYS A 282 18.63 -14.43 -7.09
C CYS A 282 17.13 -14.20 -7.23
N TYR A 283 16.73 -13.60 -8.35
CA TYR A 283 15.35 -13.33 -8.71
C TYR A 283 15.11 -13.80 -10.14
N LYS A 284 13.99 -14.46 -10.36
CA LYS A 284 13.56 -14.88 -11.68
C LYS A 284 12.79 -13.75 -12.36
N VAL A 285 13.13 -13.48 -13.61
CA VAL A 285 12.42 -12.55 -14.47
C VAL A 285 12.00 -13.29 -15.74
N CYS A 286 10.71 -13.48 -15.91
CA CYS A 286 10.16 -14.04 -17.14
C CYS A 286 9.93 -12.91 -18.13
N TYR A 287 10.52 -13.02 -19.33
CA TYR A 287 10.41 -12.04 -20.40
C TYR A 287 9.86 -12.71 -21.66
N ASP A 288 8.92 -12.04 -22.30
CA ASP A 288 8.31 -12.45 -23.57
C ASP A 288 8.79 -11.51 -24.68
N SER A 289 9.52 -12.07 -25.66
CA SER A 289 10.16 -11.28 -26.72
C SER A 289 9.18 -10.72 -27.74
N ASP A 290 8.00 -11.34 -27.94
CA ASP A 290 6.99 -10.88 -28.89
C ASP A 290 6.22 -9.69 -28.35
N THR A 291 5.83 -9.78 -27.08
CA THR A 291 5.01 -8.76 -26.43
C THR A 291 5.84 -7.71 -25.67
N CYS A 292 7.14 -7.95 -25.50
CA CYS A 292 8.02 -7.19 -24.60
C CYS A 292 7.49 -7.13 -23.16
N GLU A 293 6.70 -8.10 -22.74
CA GLU A 293 6.21 -8.19 -21.39
C GLU A 293 7.22 -8.85 -20.46
N ALA A 294 7.33 -8.33 -19.24
CA ALA A 294 8.16 -8.95 -18.22
C ALA A 294 7.42 -9.07 -16.91
N SER A 295 7.69 -10.12 -16.16
CA SER A 295 7.25 -10.28 -14.77
C SER A 295 8.43 -10.73 -13.90
N CYS A 296 8.48 -10.26 -12.67
CA CYS A 296 9.58 -10.55 -11.77
C CYS A 296 9.08 -11.18 -10.49
N GLU A 297 9.76 -12.22 -10.04
CA GLU A 297 9.50 -12.91 -8.77
C GLU A 297 9.50 -11.95 -7.55
N CYS A 298 10.26 -10.84 -7.60
CA CYS A 298 10.30 -9.86 -6.52
C CYS A 298 8.97 -9.12 -6.31
N LYS A 299 8.01 -9.23 -7.23
CA LYS A 299 6.67 -8.63 -7.14
C LYS A 299 6.64 -7.11 -6.89
N HIS A 300 7.76 -6.42 -7.16
CA HIS A 300 7.86 -4.98 -6.88
C HIS A 300 6.84 -4.16 -7.68
N PHE A 301 6.60 -4.54 -8.95
CA PHE A 301 5.59 -3.87 -9.77
C PHE A 301 4.18 -4.08 -9.20
N GLU A 302 3.85 -5.30 -8.83
CA GLU A 302 2.54 -5.66 -8.31
C GLU A 302 2.24 -4.96 -6.97
N PHE A 303 3.28 -4.72 -6.16
CA PHE A 303 3.13 -4.06 -4.86
C PHE A 303 3.22 -2.53 -4.92
N HIS A 304 4.10 -2.00 -5.75
CA HIS A 304 4.41 -0.56 -5.77
C HIS A 304 3.93 0.14 -7.05
N GLY A 305 3.54 -0.62 -8.07
CA GLY A 305 3.20 -0.08 -9.39
C GLY A 305 4.38 0.57 -10.10
N ILE A 306 5.59 0.15 -9.77
CA ILE A 306 6.85 0.66 -10.34
C ILE A 306 7.68 -0.54 -10.80
N ILE A 307 8.15 -0.52 -12.04
CA ILE A 307 9.01 -1.59 -12.56
C ILE A 307 10.27 -1.72 -11.70
N CYS A 308 10.61 -2.94 -11.35
CA CYS A 308 11.78 -3.21 -10.51
C CYS A 308 13.08 -3.18 -11.31
N ARG A 309 14.19 -3.00 -10.61
CA ARG A 309 15.54 -3.04 -11.17
C ARG A 309 15.87 -4.31 -11.94
N HIS A 310 15.26 -5.45 -11.59
CA HIS A 310 15.48 -6.72 -12.28
C HIS A 310 14.80 -6.73 -13.65
N MET A 311 13.56 -6.21 -13.75
CA MET A 311 12.87 -6.03 -15.03
C MET A 311 13.60 -4.99 -15.90
N ILE A 312 14.05 -3.87 -15.30
CA ILE A 312 14.82 -2.83 -15.99
C ILE A 312 16.10 -3.43 -16.56
N PHE A 313 16.80 -4.28 -15.78
CA PHE A 313 18.00 -4.97 -16.25
C PHE A 313 17.73 -5.85 -17.47
N VAL A 314 16.63 -6.62 -17.46
CA VAL A 314 16.26 -7.48 -18.59
C VAL A 314 15.87 -6.65 -19.81
N TYR A 315 15.15 -5.55 -19.64
CA TYR A 315 14.80 -4.64 -20.74
C TYR A 315 16.04 -4.02 -21.38
N ASP A 316 16.99 -3.54 -20.59
CA ASP A 316 18.27 -3.00 -21.08
C ASP A 316 19.05 -4.09 -21.81
N HIS A 317 19.14 -5.30 -21.25
CA HIS A 317 19.83 -6.44 -21.84
C HIS A 317 19.21 -6.89 -23.17
N CYS A 318 17.89 -6.86 -23.29
CA CYS A 318 17.15 -7.24 -24.51
C CYS A 318 16.99 -6.06 -25.49
N GLY A 319 17.56 -4.89 -25.22
CA GLY A 319 17.47 -3.72 -26.09
C GLY A 319 16.06 -3.12 -26.18
N VAL A 320 15.23 -3.29 -25.16
CA VAL A 320 13.87 -2.76 -25.11
C VAL A 320 13.89 -1.29 -24.70
N SER A 321 13.58 -0.40 -25.63
CA SER A 321 13.55 1.05 -25.43
C SER A 321 12.18 1.63 -25.10
N ILE A 322 11.12 0.81 -25.21
CA ILE A 322 9.73 1.24 -25.05
C ILE A 322 9.16 0.65 -23.77
N VAL A 323 8.57 1.50 -22.93
CA VAL A 323 7.78 1.05 -21.77
C VAL A 323 6.35 0.78 -22.23
N LEU A 324 5.86 -0.42 -21.99
CA LEU A 324 4.47 -0.77 -22.28
C LEU A 324 3.51 0.02 -21.39
N GLU A 325 2.38 0.49 -21.94
CA GLU A 325 1.40 1.28 -21.23
C GLU A 325 0.90 0.62 -19.93
N LYS A 326 0.80 -0.70 -19.89
CA LYS A 326 0.42 -1.46 -18.70
C LYS A 326 1.34 -1.24 -17.48
N TYR A 327 2.59 -0.83 -17.71
CA TYR A 327 3.55 -0.52 -16.63
C TYR A 327 3.52 0.96 -16.22
N ILE A 328 2.72 1.79 -16.92
CA ILE A 328 2.53 3.21 -16.61
C ILE A 328 1.17 3.36 -15.92
N LEU A 329 1.16 3.16 -14.60
CA LEU A 329 -0.10 3.20 -13.86
C LEU A 329 -0.70 4.60 -13.86
N ARG A 330 -1.99 4.70 -14.24
CA ARG A 330 -2.75 5.95 -14.26
C ARG A 330 -2.63 6.69 -12.91
N ARG A 331 -2.78 5.98 -11.79
CA ARG A 331 -2.76 6.58 -10.45
C ARG A 331 -1.46 7.32 -10.08
N TRP A 332 -0.35 7.09 -10.78
CA TRP A 332 0.93 7.76 -10.55
C TRP A 332 1.24 8.91 -11.51
N ARG A 333 0.34 9.12 -12.49
CA ARG A 333 0.54 10.14 -13.54
C ARG A 333 0.34 11.54 -12.98
N LYS A 334 1.13 12.48 -13.45
CA LYS A 334 1.05 13.91 -13.07
C LYS A 334 -0.02 14.71 -13.81
N ASP A 335 -0.54 14.16 -14.92
CA ASP A 335 -1.60 14.75 -15.72
C ASP A 335 -3.02 14.45 -15.19
N ILE A 336 -3.14 13.66 -14.14
CA ILE A 336 -4.38 13.52 -13.40
C ILE A 336 -4.55 14.79 -12.57
N GLN A 337 -5.20 15.78 -13.15
CA GLN A 337 -5.69 16.93 -12.42
C GLN A 337 -7.00 16.49 -11.74
N GLY A 338 -6.98 16.28 -10.43
CA GLY A 338 -8.22 16.38 -9.67
C GLY A 338 -8.79 17.77 -9.97
N ASN A 339 -9.99 17.86 -10.48
CA ASN A 339 -10.71 19.12 -10.66
C ASN A 339 -10.88 19.79 -9.29
N THR A 340 -9.82 20.49 -8.84
CA THR A 340 -9.80 21.22 -7.55
C THR A 340 -10.04 22.72 -7.76
N HIS A 341 -10.44 23.13 -8.99
CA HIS A 341 -10.79 24.51 -9.32
C HIS A 341 -12.20 24.52 -9.90
N GLU A 342 -13.21 24.53 -9.04
CA GLU A 342 -14.44 25.30 -9.13
C GLU A 342 -15.19 25.27 -7.81
#